data_198d0a55c896d601329c07b55f3a2e95
#
_entry.id   198d0a55c896d601329c07b55f3a2e95
#
_cell.length_a   1.000
_cell.length_b   1.000
_cell.length_c   1.000
_cell.angle_alpha   90.00
_cell.angle_beta   90.00
_cell.angle_gamma   90.00
#
_symmetry.space_group_name_H-M   'P 1'
#
loop_
_entity.id
_entity.type
_entity.pdbx_description
1 polymer ?
#
loop_
_entity_poly.entity_id
_entity_poly.type
_entity_poly.pdbx_seq_one_letter_code
_entity_poly.pdbx_strand_id
1 'polypeptide(L)'
;MLINIRNYLQNKFLSRARNKLMMNWSDEELLIQERQKREKIRVSEKRSHKVFYYHQVDDPYSILILPILEKLKSCYQVDLECILVGSPPGQTVPEPSMFKIHCLNDVRNIAPWHGQDKKILNYPLKNEIDLANKILSNCEQGRFIQIALDLMDNLWLEKSKSLETIYKENFNSINEINTTIEKGNKFRKDNGYYSSSSF
;
A
#
# COMPACT_ATOMS: atom_id res chain seq x y z
N MET A 1 -1.06 47.22 15.52
CA MET A 1 0.19 46.78 16.17
C MET A 1 -0.04 45.58 17.11
N LEU A 2 -0.99 45.61 18.03
CA LEU A 2 -1.27 44.49 18.99
C LEU A 2 -1.68 43.17 18.36
N ILE A 3 -2.42 43.17 17.24
CA ILE A 3 -2.87 41.96 16.53
C ILE A 3 -1.67 41.17 15.94
N ASN A 4 -0.66 41.86 15.42
CA ASN A 4 0.54 41.25 14.86
C ASN A 4 1.41 40.56 15.94
N ILE A 5 1.46 41.12 17.12
CA ILE A 5 2.22 40.56 18.26
C ILE A 5 1.53 39.28 18.76
N ARG A 6 0.19 39.29 18.87
CA ARG A 6 -0.59 38.13 19.30
C ARG A 6 -0.41 36.96 18.31
N ASN A 7 -0.51 37.22 17.01
CA ASN A 7 -0.32 36.21 15.96
C ASN A 7 1.13 35.67 15.95
N TYR A 8 2.11 36.55 16.15
CA TYR A 8 3.51 36.14 16.28
C TYR A 8 3.74 35.23 17.48
N LEU A 9 3.21 35.53 18.64
CA LEU A 9 3.34 34.73 19.85
C LEU A 9 2.60 33.40 19.73
N GLN A 10 1.41 33.37 19.14
CA GLN A 10 0.67 32.15 18.85
C GLN A 10 1.45 31.24 17.89
N ASN A 11 1.98 31.77 16.79
CA ASN A 11 2.78 30.99 15.82
C ASN A 11 4.06 30.43 16.44
N LYS A 12 4.72 31.24 17.30
CA LYS A 12 5.93 30.81 18.02
C LYS A 12 5.61 29.69 19.04
N PHE A 13 4.49 29.76 19.73
CA PHE A 13 4.05 28.73 20.66
C PHE A 13 3.68 27.44 19.91
N LEU A 14 2.88 27.56 18.85
CA LEU A 14 2.50 26.41 18.00
C LEU A 14 3.72 25.74 17.35
N SER A 15 4.69 26.54 16.89
CA SER A 15 5.95 25.99 16.33
C SER A 15 6.75 25.22 17.38
N ARG A 16 6.84 25.73 18.60
CA ARG A 16 7.54 25.04 19.69
C ARG A 16 6.83 23.75 20.11
N ALA A 17 5.50 23.79 20.24
CA ALA A 17 4.71 22.61 20.53
C ALA A 17 4.85 21.54 19.44
N ARG A 18 4.76 21.94 18.17
CA ARG A 18 4.99 21.06 17.03
C ARG A 18 6.39 20.45 17.04
N ASN A 19 7.42 21.28 17.24
CA ASN A 19 8.81 20.77 17.28
C ASN A 19 9.01 19.79 18.43
N LYS A 20 8.45 20.06 19.61
CA LYS A 20 8.51 19.12 20.74
C LYS A 20 7.79 17.79 20.43
N LEU A 21 6.64 17.85 19.77
CA LEU A 21 5.95 16.63 19.31
C LEU A 21 6.78 15.85 18.29
N MET A 22 7.40 16.55 17.33
CA MET A 22 8.26 15.90 16.33
C MET A 22 9.52 15.30 16.96
N MET A 23 10.14 15.98 17.93
CA MET A 23 11.27 15.44 18.68
C MET A 23 10.87 14.16 19.45
N ASN A 24 9.76 14.20 20.17
CA ASN A 24 9.27 13.01 20.89
C ASN A 24 8.93 11.87 19.93
N TRP A 25 8.38 12.17 18.76
CA TRP A 25 8.04 11.18 17.74
C TRP A 25 9.29 10.52 17.13
N SER A 26 10.40 11.25 17.01
CA SER A 26 11.69 10.76 16.50
C SER A 26 12.65 10.26 17.58
N ASP A 27 12.24 10.30 18.86
CA ASP A 27 13.04 9.85 19.99
C ASP A 27 13.16 8.31 19.99
N GLU A 28 14.35 7.81 19.80
CA GLU A 28 14.62 6.38 19.68
C GLU A 28 14.25 5.62 20.95
N GLU A 29 14.53 6.19 22.12
CA GLU A 29 14.22 5.53 23.41
C GLU A 29 12.72 5.39 23.62
N LEU A 30 11.95 6.44 23.30
CA LEU A 30 10.49 6.40 23.36
C LEU A 30 9.91 5.38 22.37
N LEU A 31 10.45 5.31 21.16
CA LEU A 31 10.04 4.32 20.17
C LEU A 31 10.33 2.89 20.64
N ILE A 32 11.49 2.65 21.23
CA ILE A 32 11.85 1.33 21.80
C ILE A 32 10.90 0.95 22.93
N GLN A 33 10.61 1.87 23.86
CA GLN A 33 9.67 1.63 24.96
C GLN A 33 8.26 1.29 24.46
N GLU A 34 7.76 2.02 23.48
CA GLU A 34 6.46 1.74 22.86
C GLU A 34 6.42 0.38 22.15
N ARG A 35 7.49 0.03 21.43
CA ARG A 35 7.62 -1.30 20.79
C ARG A 35 7.61 -2.42 21.84
N GLN A 36 8.39 -2.27 22.90
CA GLN A 36 8.43 -3.25 24.00
C GLN A 36 7.07 -3.41 24.69
N LYS A 37 6.36 -2.31 24.90
CA LYS A 37 5.01 -2.34 25.49
C LYS A 37 4.03 -3.10 24.59
N ARG A 38 4.02 -2.79 23.29
CA ARG A 38 3.18 -3.49 22.30
C ARG A 38 3.52 -4.97 22.21
N GLU A 39 4.82 -5.30 22.27
CA GLU A 39 5.28 -6.69 22.25
C GLU A 39 4.82 -7.47 23.50
N LYS A 40 4.90 -6.88 24.67
CA LYS A 40 4.37 -7.50 25.91
C LYS A 40 2.87 -7.81 25.78
N ILE A 41 2.09 -6.89 25.23
CA ILE A 41 0.65 -7.09 24.97
C ILE A 41 0.45 -8.24 24.00
N ARG A 42 1.14 -8.24 22.86
CA ARG A 42 1.05 -9.30 21.85
C ARG A 42 1.33 -10.70 22.45
N VAL A 43 2.41 -10.80 23.22
CA VAL A 43 2.80 -12.07 23.88
C VAL A 43 1.75 -12.51 24.90
N SER A 44 1.20 -11.59 25.70
CA SER A 44 0.14 -11.90 26.66
C SER A 44 -1.15 -12.39 25.98
N GLU A 45 -1.46 -11.87 24.79
CA GLU A 45 -2.59 -12.27 23.96
C GLU A 45 -2.32 -13.54 23.13
N LYS A 46 -1.09 -14.07 23.16
CA LYS A 46 -0.65 -15.24 22.36
C LYS A 46 -0.93 -15.11 20.87
N ARG A 47 -0.90 -13.89 20.32
CA ARG A 47 -1.16 -13.64 18.90
C ARG A 47 0.13 -13.50 18.12
N SER A 48 0.09 -13.87 16.83
CA SER A 48 1.17 -13.64 15.87
C SER A 48 1.38 -12.15 15.60
N HIS A 49 2.54 -11.78 15.06
CA HIS A 49 2.73 -10.46 14.46
C HIS A 49 1.80 -10.31 13.27
N LYS A 50 1.12 -9.16 13.16
CA LYS A 50 0.24 -8.85 12.05
C LYS A 50 0.91 -7.85 11.12
N VAL A 51 0.91 -8.18 9.84
CA VAL A 51 1.45 -7.34 8.76
C VAL A 51 0.30 -6.98 7.83
N PHE A 52 0.10 -5.69 7.60
CA PHE A 52 -0.88 -5.17 6.63
C PHE A 52 -0.15 -4.76 5.36
N TYR A 53 -0.53 -5.35 4.23
CA TYR A 53 -0.05 -4.96 2.93
C TYR A 53 -1.13 -4.20 2.15
N TYR A 54 -0.85 -2.95 1.81
CA TYR A 54 -1.75 -2.10 1.03
C TYR A 54 -1.46 -2.28 -0.46
N HIS A 55 -2.36 -2.98 -1.16
CA HIS A 55 -2.22 -3.28 -2.57
C HIS A 55 -3.01 -2.29 -3.43
N GLN A 56 -2.34 -1.71 -4.43
CA GLN A 56 -2.93 -0.83 -5.43
C GLN A 56 -2.61 -1.38 -6.82
N VAL A 57 -3.65 -1.64 -7.63
CA VAL A 57 -3.52 -2.30 -8.94
C VAL A 57 -2.73 -1.46 -9.95
N ASP A 58 -2.90 -0.14 -9.92
CA ASP A 58 -2.21 0.79 -10.81
C ASP A 58 -0.89 1.35 -10.23
N ASP A 59 -0.31 0.66 -9.23
CA ASP A 59 1.01 0.96 -8.71
C ASP A 59 2.05 -0.04 -9.25
N PRO A 60 3.01 0.40 -10.07
CA PRO A 60 4.00 -0.50 -10.68
C PRO A 60 4.92 -1.17 -9.65
N TYR A 61 5.13 -0.60 -8.45
CA TYR A 61 5.93 -1.23 -7.39
C TYR A 61 5.31 -2.53 -6.85
N SER A 62 4.00 -2.72 -7.04
CA SER A 62 3.32 -3.95 -6.66
C SER A 62 3.93 -5.20 -7.31
N ILE A 63 4.49 -5.08 -8.53
CA ILE A 63 5.18 -6.17 -9.24
C ILE A 63 6.39 -6.68 -8.43
N LEU A 64 7.08 -5.79 -7.75
CA LEU A 64 8.29 -6.11 -6.99
C LEU A 64 7.96 -6.63 -5.58
N ILE A 65 6.89 -6.13 -5.00
CA ILE A 65 6.52 -6.42 -3.61
C ILE A 65 5.78 -7.77 -3.47
N LEU A 66 4.87 -8.09 -4.39
CA LEU A 66 4.06 -9.31 -4.28
C LEU A 66 4.87 -10.60 -4.15
N PRO A 67 5.96 -10.84 -4.94
CA PRO A 67 6.78 -12.04 -4.76
C PRO A 67 7.50 -12.08 -3.40
N ILE A 68 7.78 -10.92 -2.81
CA ILE A 68 8.41 -10.81 -1.49
C ILE A 68 7.44 -11.22 -0.38
N LEU A 69 6.12 -10.93 -0.54
CA LEU A 69 5.12 -11.30 0.44
C LEU A 69 4.97 -12.82 0.62
N GLU A 70 5.09 -13.59 -0.44
CA GLU A 70 5.10 -15.05 -0.35
C GLU A 70 6.31 -15.56 0.44
N LYS A 71 7.49 -14.98 0.18
CA LYS A 71 8.71 -15.28 0.94
C LYS A 71 8.58 -14.85 2.41
N LEU A 72 8.02 -13.67 2.66
CA LEU A 72 7.76 -13.20 4.02
C LEU A 72 6.92 -14.20 4.81
N LYS A 73 5.81 -14.65 4.22
CA LYS A 73 4.89 -15.61 4.84
C LYS A 73 5.53 -16.97 5.08
N SER A 74 6.44 -17.40 4.21
CA SER A 74 7.16 -18.69 4.37
C SER A 74 8.30 -18.62 5.39
N CYS A 75 8.97 -17.46 5.51
CA CYS A 75 10.13 -17.30 6.40
C CYS A 75 9.75 -16.88 7.83
N TYR A 76 8.61 -16.22 8.02
CA TYR A 76 8.21 -15.65 9.29
C TYR A 76 6.80 -16.09 9.70
N GLN A 77 6.61 -16.33 10.99
CA GLN A 77 5.29 -16.62 11.58
C GLN A 77 4.50 -15.31 11.76
N VAL A 78 4.03 -14.75 10.65
CA VAL A 78 3.24 -13.52 10.61
C VAL A 78 1.83 -13.77 10.09
N ASP A 79 0.88 -13.03 10.60
CA ASP A 79 -0.48 -12.96 10.05
C ASP A 79 -0.48 -11.82 9.02
N LEU A 80 -0.47 -12.18 7.73
CA LEU A 80 -0.44 -11.23 6.61
C LEU A 80 -1.85 -10.99 6.10
N GLU A 81 -2.28 -9.74 6.18
CA GLU A 81 -3.57 -9.27 5.64
C GLU A 81 -3.34 -8.31 4.48
N CYS A 82 -3.87 -8.67 3.31
CA CYS A 82 -3.79 -7.85 2.10
C CYS A 82 -5.03 -6.95 2.00
N ILE A 83 -4.82 -5.66 1.84
CA ILE A 83 -5.87 -4.63 1.81
C ILE A 83 -5.83 -3.93 0.46
N LEU A 84 -6.90 -4.08 -0.31
CA LEU A 84 -7.04 -3.40 -1.60
C LEU A 84 -7.31 -1.92 -1.37
N VAL A 85 -6.51 -1.07 -2.01
CA VAL A 85 -6.61 0.39 -1.94
C VAL A 85 -6.62 1.01 -3.34
N GLY A 86 -7.20 2.18 -3.45
CA GLY A 86 -7.11 2.99 -4.66
C GLY A 86 -5.95 3.99 -4.61
N SER A 87 -5.74 4.66 -5.74
CA SER A 87 -4.74 5.72 -5.85
C SER A 87 -4.95 6.80 -4.77
N PRO A 88 -3.85 7.35 -4.21
CA PRO A 88 -3.95 8.42 -3.22
C PRO A 88 -4.64 9.65 -3.81
N PRO A 89 -5.31 10.47 -2.98
CA PRO A 89 -5.94 11.71 -3.44
C PRO A 89 -4.96 12.60 -4.18
N GLY A 90 -5.41 13.26 -5.25
CA GLY A 90 -4.55 14.09 -6.11
C GLY A 90 -3.78 15.21 -5.39
N GLN A 91 -4.24 15.62 -4.20
CA GLN A 91 -3.54 16.59 -3.35
C GLN A 91 -2.23 16.06 -2.75
N THR A 92 -2.04 14.75 -2.69
CA THR A 92 -0.82 14.11 -2.18
C THR A 92 0.26 13.95 -3.25
N VAL A 93 -0.10 14.10 -4.52
CA VAL A 93 0.80 13.99 -5.67
C VAL A 93 0.67 15.28 -6.50
N PRO A 94 1.54 16.28 -6.30
CA PRO A 94 1.44 17.60 -6.95
C PRO A 94 1.44 17.52 -8.48
N GLU A 95 2.26 16.63 -9.06
CA GLU A 95 2.42 16.45 -10.51
C GLU A 95 2.12 15.00 -10.91
N PRO A 96 0.84 14.56 -10.97
CA PRO A 96 0.49 13.15 -11.11
C PRO A 96 1.03 12.50 -12.39
N SER A 97 1.08 13.22 -13.52
CA SER A 97 1.57 12.70 -14.80
C SER A 97 3.07 12.46 -14.78
N MET A 98 3.85 13.41 -14.25
CA MET A 98 5.30 13.26 -14.06
C MET A 98 5.62 12.17 -13.05
N PHE A 99 4.86 12.12 -11.96
CA PHE A 99 5.03 11.08 -10.93
C PHE A 99 4.83 9.68 -11.50
N LYS A 100 3.78 9.47 -12.31
CA LYS A 100 3.56 8.18 -13.00
C LYS A 100 4.75 7.78 -13.88
N ILE A 101 5.24 8.71 -14.72
CA ILE A 101 6.40 8.45 -15.59
C ILE A 101 7.64 8.10 -14.74
N HIS A 102 7.85 8.85 -13.66
CA HIS A 102 8.97 8.60 -12.73
C HIS A 102 8.87 7.20 -12.11
N CYS A 103 7.73 6.85 -11.52
CA CYS A 103 7.53 5.53 -10.89
C CYS A 103 7.75 4.38 -11.89
N LEU A 104 7.25 4.51 -13.12
CA LEU A 104 7.42 3.48 -14.14
C LEU A 104 8.88 3.30 -14.54
N ASN A 105 9.62 4.39 -14.72
CA ASN A 105 11.05 4.35 -15.05
C ASN A 105 11.88 3.81 -13.88
N ASP A 106 11.54 4.22 -12.66
CA ASP A 106 12.22 3.75 -11.45
C ASP A 106 12.04 2.23 -11.28
N VAL A 107 10.81 1.74 -11.36
CA VAL A 107 10.53 0.30 -11.28
C VAL A 107 11.28 -0.49 -12.37
N ARG A 108 11.32 0.01 -13.61
CA ARG A 108 12.08 -0.62 -14.69
C ARG A 108 13.57 -0.72 -14.39
N ASN A 109 14.14 0.28 -13.74
CA ASN A 109 15.56 0.32 -13.39
C ASN A 109 15.89 -0.62 -12.21
N ILE A 110 15.01 -0.74 -11.23
CA ILE A 110 15.25 -1.55 -10.03
C ILE A 110 14.77 -3.00 -10.16
N ALA A 111 13.87 -3.30 -11.10
CA ALA A 111 13.26 -4.62 -11.28
C ALA A 111 14.29 -5.77 -11.39
N PRO A 112 15.40 -5.64 -12.16
CA PRO A 112 16.40 -6.71 -12.25
C PRO A 112 17.06 -7.03 -10.89
N TRP A 113 17.23 -6.04 -10.02
CA TRP A 113 17.79 -6.23 -8.67
C TRP A 113 16.86 -7.01 -7.74
N HIS A 114 15.56 -7.04 -8.10
CA HIS A 114 14.52 -7.81 -7.41
C HIS A 114 14.21 -9.16 -8.10
N GLY A 115 15.02 -9.55 -9.08
CA GLY A 115 14.84 -10.80 -9.81
C GLY A 115 13.69 -10.77 -10.82
N GLN A 116 13.24 -9.57 -11.22
CA GLN A 116 12.24 -9.39 -12.27
C GLN A 116 12.92 -9.04 -13.59
N ASP A 117 13.13 -10.07 -14.42
CA ASP A 117 13.83 -9.93 -15.71
C ASP A 117 12.86 -9.66 -16.89
N LYS A 118 11.56 -9.81 -16.68
CA LYS A 118 10.56 -9.54 -17.71
C LYS A 118 10.43 -8.05 -17.97
N LYS A 119 10.20 -7.69 -19.23
CA LYS A 119 9.97 -6.29 -19.61
C LYS A 119 8.69 -5.74 -19.01
N ILE A 120 8.83 -4.68 -18.23
CA ILE A 120 7.69 -3.95 -17.66
C ILE A 120 7.09 -3.05 -18.75
N LEU A 121 5.81 -3.26 -19.04
CA LEU A 121 5.04 -2.55 -20.05
C LEU A 121 4.69 -1.11 -19.61
N ASN A 122 3.82 -0.46 -20.35
CA ASN A 122 3.26 0.84 -19.98
C ASN A 122 2.14 0.66 -18.95
N TYR A 123 1.66 1.77 -18.39
CA TYR A 123 0.49 1.75 -17.49
C TYR A 123 -0.69 1.03 -18.14
N PRO A 124 -1.37 0.17 -17.39
CA PRO A 124 -2.57 -0.51 -17.84
C PRO A 124 -3.68 0.49 -18.20
N LEU A 125 -4.57 0.09 -19.09
CA LEU A 125 -5.74 0.87 -19.42
C LEU A 125 -6.73 0.94 -18.25
N LYS A 126 -7.52 2.00 -18.19
CA LYS A 126 -8.48 2.18 -17.09
C LYS A 126 -9.45 1.01 -16.93
N ASN A 127 -9.99 0.49 -18.03
CA ASN A 127 -10.88 -0.67 -18.02
C ASN A 127 -10.19 -1.95 -17.49
N GLU A 128 -8.90 -2.12 -17.75
CA GLU A 128 -8.09 -3.23 -17.23
C GLU A 128 -7.91 -3.07 -15.71
N ILE A 129 -7.60 -1.86 -15.24
CA ILE A 129 -7.48 -1.54 -13.81
C ILE A 129 -8.83 -1.77 -13.10
N ASP A 130 -9.92 -1.29 -13.68
CA ASP A 130 -11.26 -1.45 -13.12
C ASP A 130 -11.65 -2.92 -13.00
N LEU A 131 -11.33 -3.74 -14.00
CA LEU A 131 -11.59 -5.18 -13.98
C LEU A 131 -10.72 -5.90 -12.94
N ALA A 132 -9.44 -5.57 -12.83
CA ALA A 132 -8.54 -6.14 -11.84
C ALA A 132 -8.96 -5.76 -10.40
N ASN A 133 -9.34 -4.51 -10.16
CA ASN A 133 -9.91 -4.08 -8.89
C ASN A 133 -11.17 -4.87 -8.53
N LYS A 134 -12.00 -5.15 -9.52
CA LYS A 134 -13.20 -5.96 -9.34
C LYS A 134 -12.87 -7.39 -8.93
N ILE A 135 -11.90 -8.00 -9.57
CA ILE A 135 -11.42 -9.35 -9.26
C ILE A 135 -10.93 -9.38 -7.80
N LEU A 136 -10.04 -8.47 -7.42
CA LEU A 136 -9.44 -8.44 -6.08
C LEU A 136 -10.44 -8.07 -4.98
N SER A 137 -11.44 -7.23 -5.27
CA SER A 137 -12.50 -6.89 -4.31
C SER A 137 -13.37 -8.08 -3.89
N ASN A 138 -13.44 -9.10 -4.74
CA ASN A 138 -14.21 -10.32 -4.50
C ASN A 138 -13.35 -11.52 -4.07
N CYS A 139 -12.07 -11.28 -3.87
CA CYS A 139 -11.10 -12.33 -3.57
C CYS A 139 -11.03 -12.62 -2.06
N GLU A 140 -10.94 -13.90 -1.70
CA GLU A 140 -10.65 -14.32 -0.34
C GLU A 140 -9.19 -14.01 0.03
N GLN A 141 -8.93 -13.63 1.29
CA GLN A 141 -7.60 -13.29 1.79
C GLN A 141 -6.56 -14.38 1.52
N GLY A 142 -6.94 -15.65 1.66
CA GLY A 142 -6.05 -16.79 1.43
C GLY A 142 -5.55 -16.91 0.00
N ARG A 143 -6.26 -16.38 -0.97
CA ARG A 143 -5.95 -16.43 -2.41
C ARG A 143 -5.48 -15.09 -2.98
N PHE A 144 -5.53 -14.03 -2.18
CA PHE A 144 -5.30 -12.66 -2.65
C PHE A 144 -3.92 -12.51 -3.34
N ILE A 145 -2.85 -12.96 -2.70
CA ILE A 145 -1.48 -12.81 -3.24
C ILE A 145 -1.36 -13.52 -4.59
N GLN A 146 -1.83 -14.77 -4.68
CA GLN A 146 -1.75 -15.54 -5.92
C GLN A 146 -2.52 -14.88 -7.07
N ILE A 147 -3.75 -14.44 -6.81
CA ILE A 147 -4.57 -13.76 -7.83
C ILE A 147 -3.95 -12.40 -8.19
N ALA A 148 -3.41 -11.67 -7.21
CA ALA A 148 -2.73 -10.41 -7.47
C ALA A 148 -1.46 -10.59 -8.31
N LEU A 149 -0.67 -11.65 -8.09
CA LEU A 149 0.47 -12.00 -8.94
C LEU A 149 0.04 -12.26 -10.38
N ASP A 150 -0.96 -13.10 -10.59
CA ASP A 150 -1.49 -13.41 -11.93
C ASP A 150 -2.00 -12.14 -12.64
N LEU A 151 -2.67 -11.25 -11.91
CA LEU A 151 -3.14 -9.98 -12.44
C LEU A 151 -2.00 -9.03 -12.78
N MET A 152 -0.99 -8.89 -11.91
CA MET A 152 0.16 -8.01 -12.16
C MET A 152 0.98 -8.49 -13.35
N ASP A 153 1.19 -9.80 -13.50
CA ASP A 153 1.86 -10.36 -14.67
C ASP A 153 1.13 -10.00 -15.96
N ASN A 154 -0.20 -10.03 -15.96
CA ASN A 154 -1.00 -9.71 -17.14
C ASN A 154 -1.16 -8.22 -17.40
N LEU A 155 -1.16 -7.37 -16.38
CA LEU A 155 -1.30 -5.93 -16.51
C LEU A 155 0.00 -5.23 -16.89
N TRP A 156 1.11 -5.66 -16.27
CA TRP A 156 2.37 -4.92 -16.30
C TRP A 156 3.49 -5.62 -17.06
N LEU A 157 3.40 -6.93 -17.25
CA LEU A 157 4.41 -7.74 -17.92
C LEU A 157 3.87 -8.31 -19.24
N GLU A 158 4.26 -9.53 -19.58
CA GLU A 158 3.72 -10.20 -20.77
C GLU A 158 2.30 -10.69 -20.52
N LYS A 159 1.36 -10.27 -21.36
CA LYS A 159 -0.04 -10.73 -21.31
C LYS A 159 -0.14 -12.21 -21.68
N SER A 160 -0.13 -13.10 -20.69
CA SER A 160 -0.22 -14.55 -20.89
C SER A 160 -1.67 -15.06 -20.92
N LYS A 161 -2.57 -14.37 -20.20
CA LYS A 161 -4.00 -14.68 -20.14
C LYS A 161 -4.84 -13.41 -20.31
N SER A 162 -6.09 -13.54 -20.73
CA SER A 162 -6.98 -12.37 -20.64
C SER A 162 -7.48 -12.20 -19.21
N LEU A 163 -7.72 -10.95 -18.80
CA LEU A 163 -8.28 -10.64 -17.48
C LEU A 163 -9.65 -11.26 -17.30
N GLU A 164 -10.45 -11.38 -18.39
CA GLU A 164 -11.74 -12.04 -18.38
C GLU A 164 -11.62 -13.54 -18.10
N THR A 165 -10.53 -14.17 -18.54
CA THR A 165 -10.24 -15.58 -18.25
C THR A 165 -9.94 -15.74 -16.76
N ILE A 166 -9.06 -14.90 -16.22
CA ILE A 166 -8.77 -14.91 -14.78
C ILE A 166 -10.04 -14.66 -13.96
N TYR A 167 -10.89 -13.76 -14.41
CA TYR A 167 -12.17 -13.48 -13.75
C TYR A 167 -13.09 -14.71 -13.75
N LYS A 168 -13.30 -15.36 -14.90
CA LYS A 168 -14.15 -16.55 -15.04
C LYS A 168 -13.64 -17.74 -14.24
N GLU A 169 -12.32 -17.92 -14.16
CA GLU A 169 -11.68 -19.01 -13.41
C GLU A 169 -11.89 -18.86 -11.89
N ASN A 170 -12.06 -17.64 -11.39
CA ASN A 170 -12.07 -17.36 -9.96
C ASN A 170 -13.45 -16.98 -9.39
N PHE A 171 -14.39 -16.52 -10.23
CA PHE A 171 -15.65 -15.92 -9.73
C PHE A 171 -16.86 -16.29 -10.61
N ASN A 172 -17.96 -16.67 -9.94
CA ASN A 172 -19.24 -16.97 -10.56
C ASN A 172 -20.23 -15.80 -10.48
N SER A 173 -20.01 -14.83 -9.61
CA SER A 173 -20.91 -13.66 -9.43
C SER A 173 -20.12 -12.45 -8.90
N ILE A 174 -20.68 -11.25 -9.15
CA ILE A 174 -20.03 -9.96 -8.86
C ILE A 174 -20.72 -9.31 -7.67
N ASN A 175 -19.95 -8.97 -6.65
CA ASN A 175 -20.37 -8.08 -5.57
C ASN A 175 -19.73 -6.68 -5.73
N GLU A 176 -20.19 -5.70 -4.97
CA GLU A 176 -19.86 -4.28 -5.11
C GLU A 176 -18.37 -3.98 -4.91
N ILE A 177 -17.76 -3.25 -5.88
CA ILE A 177 -16.34 -2.94 -5.96
C ILE A 177 -15.95 -1.77 -5.05
N ASN A 178 -16.74 -0.71 -5.07
CA ASN A 178 -16.35 0.57 -4.49
C ASN A 178 -16.21 0.51 -2.97
N THR A 179 -17.05 -0.26 -2.30
CA THR A 179 -17.04 -0.36 -0.83
C THR A 179 -15.77 -0.99 -0.28
N THR A 180 -15.16 -1.94 -0.99
CA THR A 180 -13.90 -2.59 -0.55
C THR A 180 -12.73 -1.62 -0.63
N ILE A 181 -12.58 -0.91 -1.75
CA ILE A 181 -11.52 0.09 -1.94
C ILE A 181 -11.68 1.27 -0.98
N GLU A 182 -12.90 1.75 -0.76
CA GLU A 182 -13.18 2.83 0.18
C GLU A 182 -12.83 2.43 1.62
N LYS A 183 -13.19 1.21 2.04
CA LYS A 183 -12.79 0.65 3.34
C LYS A 183 -11.28 0.54 3.46
N GLY A 184 -10.61 0.04 2.42
CA GLY A 184 -9.15 -0.04 2.39
C GLY A 184 -8.47 1.33 2.48
N ASN A 185 -8.95 2.31 1.71
CA ASN A 185 -8.44 3.68 1.76
C ASN A 185 -8.62 4.32 3.14
N LYS A 186 -9.78 4.11 3.76
CA LYS A 186 -10.04 4.59 5.12
C LYS A 186 -9.09 3.91 6.11
N PHE A 187 -8.97 2.58 6.06
CA PHE A 187 -8.08 1.83 6.93
C PHE A 187 -6.62 2.27 6.79
N ARG A 188 -6.13 2.45 5.55
CA ARG A 188 -4.79 2.99 5.28
C ARG A 188 -4.59 4.34 5.93
N LYS A 189 -5.54 5.26 5.77
CA LYS A 189 -5.50 6.61 6.36
C LYS A 189 -5.50 6.58 7.88
N ASP A 190 -6.37 5.76 8.47
CA ASP A 190 -6.50 5.63 9.94
C ASP A 190 -5.22 5.07 10.58
N ASN A 191 -4.44 4.29 9.83
CA ASN A 191 -3.12 3.79 10.23
C ASN A 191 -1.95 4.75 9.90
N GLY A 192 -2.23 5.94 9.37
CA GLY A 192 -1.21 6.97 9.09
C GLY A 192 -0.43 6.79 7.79
N TYR A 193 -0.86 5.87 6.90
CA TYR A 193 -0.23 5.66 5.61
C TYR A 193 -0.99 6.40 4.50
N TYR A 194 -0.25 6.95 3.54
CA TYR A 194 -0.83 7.71 2.42
C TYR A 194 -0.51 7.09 1.05
N SER A 195 0.44 6.16 0.98
CA SER A 195 0.81 5.50 -0.27
C SER A 195 0.45 4.01 -0.24
N SER A 196 0.49 3.38 -1.40
CA SER A 196 0.40 1.95 -1.61
C SER A 196 1.77 1.28 -1.50
N SER A 197 1.81 -0.04 -1.65
CA SER A 197 3.03 -0.85 -1.60
C SER A 197 3.84 -0.62 -0.31
N SER A 198 3.14 -0.42 0.81
CA SER A 198 3.69 -0.23 2.16
C SER A 198 3.17 -1.29 3.13
N PHE A 199 3.93 -1.53 4.19
CA PHE A 199 3.59 -2.45 5.28
C PHE A 199 3.65 -1.77 6.63
#